data_b4a0bd19df241f5fdf7a54acb4ff0786
#
_entry.id   b4a0bd19df241f5fdf7a54acb4ff0786
#
_cell.length_a   1.000
_cell.length_b   1.000
_cell.length_c   1.000
_cell.angle_alpha   90.00
_cell.angle_beta   90.00
_cell.angle_gamma   90.00
#
_symmetry.space_group_name_H-M   'P 1'
#
loop_
_entity.id
_entity.type
_entity.pdbx_description
1 polymer ?
#
loop_
_entity_poly.entity_id
_entity_poly.type
_entity_poly.pdbx_seq_one_letter_code
_entity_poly.pdbx_strand_id
1 'polypeptide(L)'
;MEKLFLFDLETTGVKHWKNGIHQISGAIVIDGEIKEEFNKHVCPNPACQIEKDALNVSGVTEEQIKAYPDMLHVYQSLIQMLSKYVDKYNKKDKFHLVGYNNASFDNHFFRAFFVQNGDNYFGSWFWSDSIDLMVLASNHLRTVRSTMENFKLMTVAKQLGIEIDESKLHDASYDNYLCIEMYKILSK
;
A
#
# COMPACT_ATOMS: atom_id res chain seq x y z
N MET A 1 4.40 10.79 -19.01
CA MET A 1 4.85 9.51 -18.38
C MET A 1 4.17 9.42 -17.04
N GLU A 2 3.24 8.50 -16.93
CA GLU A 2 2.54 8.20 -15.66
C GLU A 2 3.42 7.27 -14.82
N LYS A 3 3.57 7.59 -13.53
CA LYS A 3 4.33 6.77 -12.58
C LYS A 3 3.47 6.48 -11.37
N LEU A 4 3.12 5.21 -11.16
CA LEU A 4 2.31 4.76 -10.06
C LEU A 4 3.13 3.91 -9.09
N PHE A 5 2.95 4.15 -7.83
CA PHE A 5 3.41 3.32 -6.73
C PHE A 5 2.16 2.71 -6.08
N LEU A 6 1.78 1.52 -6.59
CA LEU A 6 0.70 0.75 -6.00
C LEU A 6 1.25 0.04 -4.77
N PHE A 7 0.55 0.14 -3.64
CA PHE A 7 1.04 -0.48 -2.43
C PHE A 7 -0.08 -0.76 -1.44
N ASP A 8 0.21 -1.71 -0.57
CA ASP A 8 -0.57 -2.11 0.58
C ASP A 8 0.36 -2.34 1.77
N LEU A 9 -0.13 -2.10 2.98
CA LEU A 9 0.64 -2.19 4.20
C LEU A 9 -0.01 -3.13 5.21
N GLU A 10 0.81 -4.02 5.79
CA GLU A 10 0.43 -4.71 7.02
C GLU A 10 1.05 -3.99 8.22
N THR A 11 0.20 -3.72 9.21
CA THR A 11 0.56 -2.86 10.34
C THR A 11 0.33 -3.54 11.68
N THR A 12 1.01 -3.06 12.73
CA THR A 12 0.88 -3.59 14.09
C THR A 12 -0.32 -3.01 14.86
N GLY A 13 -1.21 -2.30 14.18
CA GLY A 13 -2.41 -1.68 14.72
C GLY A 13 -2.92 -0.56 13.81
N VAL A 14 -3.94 0.17 14.23
CA VAL A 14 -4.66 1.12 13.34
C VAL A 14 -4.22 2.59 13.50
N LYS A 15 -3.26 2.90 14.36
CA LYS A 15 -2.86 4.28 14.69
C LYS A 15 -1.42 4.54 14.26
N HIS A 16 -1.22 5.21 13.12
CA HIS A 16 0.10 5.46 12.52
C HIS A 16 1.09 6.21 13.45
N TRP A 17 0.61 6.94 14.46
CA TRP A 17 1.45 7.62 15.47
C TRP A 17 1.85 6.72 16.64
N LYS A 18 1.36 5.50 16.70
CA LYS A 18 1.52 4.56 17.81
C LYS A 18 1.98 3.18 17.34
N ASN A 19 1.49 2.74 16.20
CA ASN A 19 1.75 1.44 15.61
C ASN A 19 2.76 1.57 14.45
N GLY A 20 3.35 0.46 14.04
CA GLY A 20 4.33 0.41 12.97
C GLY A 20 3.88 -0.43 11.78
N ILE A 21 4.67 -0.40 10.73
CA ILE A 21 4.53 -1.28 9.56
C ILE A 21 5.36 -2.53 9.81
N HIS A 22 4.82 -3.71 9.43
CA HIS A 22 5.61 -4.95 9.41
C HIS A 22 5.70 -5.60 8.02
N GLN A 23 4.93 -5.11 7.03
CA GLN A 23 5.06 -5.51 5.63
C GLN A 23 4.68 -4.35 4.71
N ILE A 24 5.44 -4.19 3.63
CA ILE A 24 5.19 -3.25 2.54
C ILE A 24 5.21 -4.05 1.25
N SER A 25 4.08 -4.18 0.59
CA SER A 25 3.96 -4.89 -0.69
C SER A 25 3.42 -3.97 -1.77
N GLY A 26 3.73 -4.25 -3.02
CA GLY A 26 3.22 -3.43 -4.11
C GLY A 26 3.92 -3.63 -5.45
N ALA A 27 3.65 -2.70 -6.36
CA ALA A 27 4.23 -2.66 -7.68
C ALA A 27 4.53 -1.23 -8.14
N ILE A 28 5.60 -1.07 -8.89
CA ILE A 28 5.88 0.15 -9.66
C ILE A 28 5.33 -0.06 -11.07
N VAL A 29 4.43 0.83 -11.47
CA VAL A 29 3.82 0.83 -12.80
C VAL A 29 4.16 2.12 -13.52
N ILE A 30 4.67 2.01 -14.75
CA ILE A 30 5.03 3.14 -15.59
C ILE A 30 4.28 3.02 -16.92
N ASP A 31 3.48 4.03 -17.25
CA ASP A 31 2.65 4.07 -18.46
C ASP A 31 1.83 2.77 -18.68
N GLY A 32 1.26 2.24 -17.59
CA GLY A 32 0.44 1.04 -17.58
C GLY A 32 1.19 -0.30 -17.53
N GLU A 33 2.54 -0.30 -17.55
CA GLU A 33 3.36 -1.51 -17.46
C GLU A 33 3.96 -1.70 -16.07
N ILE A 34 3.85 -2.89 -15.51
CA ILE A 34 4.53 -3.27 -14.26
C ILE A 34 6.03 -3.36 -14.54
N LYS A 35 6.81 -2.54 -13.86
CA LYS A 35 8.27 -2.52 -13.97
C LYS A 35 8.97 -3.29 -12.85
N GLU A 36 8.41 -3.29 -11.65
CA GLU A 36 8.98 -3.98 -10.50
C GLU A 36 7.86 -4.29 -9.50
N GLU A 37 7.80 -5.52 -9.03
CA GLU A 37 6.95 -5.91 -7.90
C GLU A 37 7.83 -6.08 -6.66
N PHE A 38 7.28 -5.80 -5.50
CA PHE A 38 8.01 -5.90 -4.24
C PHE A 38 7.12 -6.38 -3.11
N ASN A 39 7.73 -7.15 -2.22
CA ASN A 39 7.15 -7.56 -0.95
C ASN A 39 8.26 -7.55 0.11
N LYS A 40 8.19 -6.61 1.04
CA LYS A 40 9.22 -6.34 2.02
C LYS A 40 8.67 -6.49 3.43
N HIS A 41 9.15 -7.50 4.14
CA HIS A 41 8.92 -7.59 5.57
C HIS A 41 9.87 -6.64 6.30
N VAL A 42 9.41 -6.04 7.38
CA VAL A 42 10.18 -5.07 8.17
C VAL A 42 9.90 -5.24 9.67
N CYS A 43 10.96 -5.29 10.46
CA CYS A 43 10.85 -5.17 11.91
C CYS A 43 10.40 -3.75 12.25
N PRO A 44 9.23 -3.54 12.88
CA PRO A 44 8.76 -2.21 13.25
C PRO A 44 9.71 -1.49 14.19
N ASN A 45 9.64 -0.16 14.22
CA ASN A 45 10.38 0.63 15.20
C ASN A 45 10.09 0.11 16.62
N PRO A 46 11.12 -0.12 17.47
CA PRO A 46 10.94 -0.62 18.84
C PRO A 46 10.02 0.23 19.73
N ALA A 47 9.84 1.51 19.40
CA ALA A 47 8.91 2.40 20.09
C ALA A 47 7.44 2.19 19.67
N CYS A 48 7.18 1.46 18.59
CA CYS A 48 5.82 1.18 18.13
C CYS A 48 5.15 0.13 19.03
N GLN A 49 3.86 0.30 19.24
CA GLN A 49 3.04 -0.69 19.93
C GLN A 49 2.55 -1.75 18.94
N ILE A 50 2.47 -2.97 19.45
CA ILE A 50 2.00 -4.14 18.72
C ILE A 50 0.67 -4.57 19.32
N GLU A 51 -0.39 -4.53 18.54
CA GLU A 51 -1.75 -4.91 18.95
C GLU A 51 -2.04 -6.34 18.44
N LYS A 52 -2.42 -7.23 19.36
CA LYS A 52 -2.68 -8.66 19.03
C LYS A 52 -3.74 -8.83 17.95
N ASP A 53 -4.78 -7.99 17.98
CA ASP A 53 -5.88 -8.09 17.01
C ASP A 53 -5.37 -7.78 15.58
N ALA A 54 -4.44 -6.84 15.41
CA ALA A 54 -3.83 -6.56 14.11
C ALA A 54 -2.99 -7.74 13.61
N LEU A 55 -2.20 -8.36 14.50
CA LEU A 55 -1.42 -9.54 14.13
C LEU A 55 -2.30 -10.75 13.76
N ASN A 56 -3.44 -10.92 14.43
CA ASN A 56 -4.39 -11.97 14.08
C ASN A 56 -4.97 -11.79 12.67
N VAL A 57 -5.16 -10.56 12.22
CA VAL A 57 -5.63 -10.25 10.86
C VAL A 57 -4.56 -10.62 9.82
N SER A 58 -3.31 -10.25 10.07
CA SER A 58 -2.19 -10.55 9.15
C SER A 58 -1.69 -12.00 9.27
N GLY A 59 -2.16 -12.76 10.26
CA GLY A 59 -1.74 -14.16 10.46
C GLY A 59 -0.30 -14.34 10.92
N VAL A 60 0.31 -13.33 11.54
CA VAL A 60 1.72 -13.35 12.00
C VAL A 60 1.82 -13.25 13.52
N THR A 61 2.94 -13.70 14.08
CA THR A 61 3.24 -13.54 15.49
C THR A 61 4.20 -12.39 15.77
N GLU A 62 4.23 -11.90 17.00
CA GLU A 62 5.16 -10.86 17.42
C GLU A 62 6.62 -11.32 17.28
N GLU A 63 6.91 -12.59 17.55
CA GLU A 63 8.23 -13.19 17.38
C GLU A 63 8.67 -13.18 15.91
N GLN A 64 7.74 -13.49 14.99
CA GLN A 64 8.02 -13.44 13.56
C GLN A 64 8.38 -12.03 13.10
N ILE A 65 7.58 -11.02 13.45
CA ILE A 65 7.83 -9.64 13.01
C ILE A 65 9.10 -9.05 13.63
N LYS A 66 9.48 -9.45 14.86
CA LYS A 66 10.76 -9.07 15.49
C LYS A 66 11.97 -9.71 14.81
N ALA A 67 11.78 -10.82 14.10
CA ALA A 67 12.83 -11.50 13.33
C ALA A 67 12.97 -10.96 11.89
N TYR A 68 12.09 -10.05 11.46
CA TYR A 68 12.16 -9.42 10.14
C TYR A 68 13.38 -8.50 10.00
N PRO A 69 13.79 -8.17 8.77
CA PRO A 69 14.87 -7.23 8.52
C PRO A 69 14.66 -5.90 9.22
N ASP A 70 15.77 -5.30 9.65
CA ASP A 70 15.81 -3.99 10.30
C ASP A 70 15.14 -2.90 9.45
N MET A 71 14.44 -2.00 10.10
CA MET A 71 13.67 -0.92 9.48
C MET A 71 14.53 -0.03 8.57
N LEU A 72 15.73 0.34 9.01
CA LEU A 72 16.64 1.19 8.23
C LEU A 72 17.11 0.48 6.96
N HIS A 73 17.44 -0.82 7.05
CA HIS A 73 17.83 -1.61 5.90
C HIS A 73 16.70 -1.69 4.85
N VAL A 74 15.47 -1.95 5.29
CA VAL A 74 14.30 -2.00 4.39
C VAL A 74 14.03 -0.63 3.78
N TYR A 75 14.12 0.44 4.56
CA TYR A 75 13.99 1.81 4.07
C TYR A 75 15.04 2.13 2.97
N GLN A 76 16.32 1.82 3.21
CA GLN A 76 17.39 2.04 2.22
C GLN A 76 17.13 1.25 0.92
N SER A 77 16.69 0.00 1.02
CA SER A 77 16.30 -0.82 -0.13
C SER A 77 15.12 -0.21 -0.90
N LEU A 78 14.15 0.36 -0.18
CA LEU A 78 13.01 1.06 -0.78
C LEU A 78 13.47 2.32 -1.54
N ILE A 79 14.33 3.14 -0.93
CA ILE A 79 14.88 4.35 -1.56
C ILE A 79 15.70 4.01 -2.82
N GLN A 80 16.50 2.94 -2.79
CA GLN A 80 17.22 2.46 -3.97
C GLN A 80 16.26 2.07 -5.11
N MET A 81 15.16 1.39 -4.78
CA MET A 81 14.12 1.02 -5.73
C MET A 81 13.44 2.26 -6.34
N LEU A 82 13.00 3.20 -5.51
CA LEU A 82 12.36 4.44 -5.97
C LEU A 82 13.31 5.26 -6.88
N SER A 83 14.59 5.32 -6.55
CA SER A 83 15.61 6.07 -7.28
C SER A 83 15.88 5.56 -8.71
N LYS A 84 15.47 4.34 -9.03
CA LYS A 84 15.56 3.81 -10.40
C LYS A 84 14.58 4.52 -11.34
N TYR A 85 13.50 5.05 -10.82
CA TYR A 85 12.36 5.53 -11.61
C TYR A 85 12.06 7.02 -11.42
N VAL A 86 12.49 7.62 -10.31
CA VAL A 86 12.19 9.02 -9.96
C VAL A 86 13.48 9.75 -9.59
N ASP A 87 13.70 10.90 -10.21
CA ASP A 87 14.67 11.88 -9.76
C ASP A 87 14.05 12.77 -8.68
N LYS A 88 14.34 12.48 -7.41
CA LYS A 88 13.79 13.20 -6.25
C LYS A 88 14.09 14.71 -6.21
N TYR A 89 15.04 15.18 -7.00
CA TYR A 89 15.39 16.60 -7.12
C TYR A 89 14.55 17.32 -8.19
N ASN A 90 13.91 16.56 -9.08
CA ASN A 90 12.97 17.08 -10.06
C ASN A 90 11.55 17.14 -9.45
N LYS A 91 11.07 18.35 -9.14
CA LYS A 91 9.74 18.57 -8.53
C LYS A 91 8.56 18.06 -9.36
N LYS A 92 8.77 17.79 -10.65
CA LYS A 92 7.75 17.27 -11.57
C LYS A 92 7.86 15.77 -11.81
N ASP A 93 8.88 15.11 -11.25
CA ASP A 93 9.13 13.68 -11.41
C ASP A 93 8.82 12.93 -10.11
N LYS A 94 7.60 12.41 -9.99
CA LYS A 94 7.10 11.77 -8.77
C LYS A 94 6.13 10.66 -9.12
N PHE A 95 5.96 9.74 -8.18
CA PHE A 95 4.90 8.74 -8.21
C PHE A 95 3.56 9.30 -7.69
N HIS A 96 2.45 8.83 -8.26
CA HIS A 96 1.17 8.81 -7.57
C HIS A 96 1.11 7.57 -6.67
N LEU A 97 0.74 7.77 -5.40
CA LEU A 97 0.41 6.67 -4.50
C LEU A 97 -0.95 6.11 -4.90
N VAL A 98 -1.04 4.79 -5.05
CA VAL A 98 -2.27 4.09 -5.40
C VAL A 98 -2.51 2.94 -4.42
N GLY A 99 -3.73 2.78 -3.94
CA GLY A 99 -4.12 1.69 -3.06
C GLY A 99 -5.61 1.71 -2.75
N TYR A 100 -6.08 0.74 -2.00
CA TYR A 100 -7.49 0.67 -1.58
C TYR A 100 -7.64 1.27 -0.18
N ASN A 101 -8.39 2.37 -0.04
CA ASN A 101 -8.51 3.15 1.21
C ASN A 101 -7.18 3.76 1.70
N ASN A 102 -6.19 3.86 0.83
CA ASN A 102 -4.85 4.28 1.18
C ASN A 102 -4.78 5.75 1.67
N ALA A 103 -5.63 6.62 1.16
CA ALA A 103 -5.66 8.02 1.57
C ALA A 103 -5.98 8.19 3.06
N SER A 104 -6.85 7.33 3.60
CA SER A 104 -7.29 7.36 5.00
C SER A 104 -6.40 6.53 5.94
N PHE A 105 -5.60 5.59 5.41
CA PHE A 105 -4.86 4.64 6.23
C PHE A 105 -3.39 4.53 5.82
N ASP A 106 -3.07 3.85 4.73
CA ASP A 106 -1.70 3.46 4.36
C ASP A 106 -0.76 4.65 4.17
N ASN A 107 -1.24 5.73 3.55
CA ASN A 107 -0.43 6.92 3.30
C ASN A 107 0.11 7.54 4.59
N HIS A 108 -0.66 7.47 5.69
CA HIS A 108 -0.24 8.01 6.99
C HIS A 108 0.86 7.15 7.61
N PHE A 109 0.72 5.83 7.56
CA PHE A 109 1.75 4.89 8.03
C PHE A 109 3.01 4.99 7.19
N PHE A 110 2.87 5.05 5.87
CA PHE A 110 4.00 5.12 4.96
C PHE A 110 4.80 6.42 5.14
N ARG A 111 4.11 7.55 5.33
CA ARG A 111 4.76 8.81 5.69
C ARG A 111 5.47 8.72 7.05
N ALA A 112 4.83 8.12 8.05
CA ALA A 112 5.44 7.92 9.37
C ALA A 112 6.70 7.05 9.30
N PHE A 113 6.72 6.02 8.45
CA PHE A 113 7.88 5.17 8.19
C PHE A 113 9.08 5.96 7.67
N PHE A 114 8.88 6.90 6.73
CA PHE A 114 9.95 7.81 6.28
C PHE A 114 10.48 8.67 7.43
N VAL A 115 9.59 9.31 8.18
CA VAL A 115 9.97 10.16 9.32
C VAL A 115 10.74 9.36 10.39
N GLN A 116 10.32 8.15 10.69
CA GLN A 116 11.01 7.26 11.63
C GLN A 116 12.42 6.88 11.16
N ASN A 117 12.69 6.90 9.85
CA ASN A 117 14.03 6.72 9.27
C ASN A 117 14.81 8.04 9.08
N GLY A 118 14.33 9.15 9.67
CA GLY A 118 14.97 10.45 9.58
C GLY A 118 14.75 11.19 8.25
N ASP A 119 13.87 10.70 7.37
CA ASP A 119 13.58 11.34 6.10
C ASP A 119 12.27 12.14 6.16
N ASN A 120 12.38 13.46 6.13
CA ASN A 120 11.25 14.39 6.06
C ASN A 120 10.88 14.77 4.61
N TYR A 121 11.50 14.17 3.61
CA TYR A 121 11.33 14.53 2.20
C TYR A 121 10.43 13.56 1.42
N PHE A 122 9.47 12.95 2.07
CA PHE A 122 8.46 12.07 1.44
C PHE A 122 7.86 12.67 0.15
N GLY A 123 7.53 13.96 0.19
CA GLY A 123 7.02 14.69 -0.98
C GLY A 123 8.02 14.91 -2.12
N SER A 124 9.29 14.50 -1.98
CA SER A 124 10.23 14.44 -3.11
C SER A 124 10.00 13.22 -4.00
N TRP A 125 9.38 12.16 -3.48
CA TRP A 125 9.12 10.91 -4.17
C TRP A 125 7.68 10.80 -4.68
N PHE A 126 6.73 11.39 -3.92
CA PHE A 126 5.30 11.18 -4.12
C PHE A 126 4.56 12.51 -4.27
N TRP A 127 3.55 12.53 -5.12
CA TRP A 127 2.58 13.62 -5.15
C TRP A 127 1.82 13.68 -3.82
N SER A 128 1.29 14.86 -3.47
CA SER A 128 0.56 15.07 -2.21
C SER A 128 -0.82 14.41 -2.20
N ASP A 129 -1.41 14.31 -3.36
CA ASP A 129 -2.67 13.64 -3.66
C ASP A 129 -2.40 12.17 -4.03
N SER A 130 -3.28 11.29 -3.62
CA SER A 130 -3.21 9.86 -3.96
C SER A 130 -4.43 9.43 -4.75
N ILE A 131 -4.28 8.37 -5.50
CA ILE A 131 -5.37 7.70 -6.20
C ILE A 131 -5.90 6.62 -5.27
N ASP A 132 -7.01 6.91 -4.59
CA ASP A 132 -7.68 5.96 -3.71
C ASP A 132 -8.72 5.17 -4.49
N LEU A 133 -8.48 3.87 -4.69
CA LEU A 133 -9.34 2.98 -5.46
C LEU A 133 -10.71 2.80 -4.82
N MET A 134 -10.82 2.89 -3.49
CA MET A 134 -12.11 2.84 -2.81
C MET A 134 -12.97 4.06 -3.16
N VAL A 135 -12.36 5.24 -3.28
CA VAL A 135 -13.05 6.48 -3.68
C VAL A 135 -13.49 6.41 -5.14
N LEU A 136 -12.61 5.96 -6.04
CA LEU A 136 -12.95 5.78 -7.46
C LEU A 136 -14.07 4.75 -7.63
N ALA A 137 -13.98 3.61 -6.95
CA ALA A 137 -15.02 2.58 -6.96
C ALA A 137 -16.35 3.10 -6.38
N SER A 138 -16.30 3.91 -5.34
CA SER A 138 -17.51 4.52 -4.75
C SER A 138 -18.26 5.39 -5.76
N ASN A 139 -17.54 6.16 -6.57
CA ASN A 139 -18.14 6.94 -7.66
C ASN A 139 -18.68 6.03 -8.77
N HIS A 140 -17.91 5.04 -9.20
CA HIS A 140 -18.28 4.12 -10.29
C HIS A 140 -19.51 3.27 -9.93
N LEU A 141 -19.55 2.73 -8.73
CA LEU A 141 -20.60 1.81 -8.24
C LEU A 141 -21.74 2.50 -7.48
N ARG A 142 -21.84 3.84 -7.53
CA ARG A 142 -22.80 4.62 -6.72
C ARG A 142 -24.25 4.17 -6.86
N THR A 143 -24.63 3.68 -8.04
CA THR A 143 -26.03 3.26 -8.33
C THR A 143 -26.38 1.88 -7.77
N VAL A 144 -25.37 1.02 -7.53
CA VAL A 144 -25.54 -0.34 -6.99
C VAL A 144 -25.05 -0.47 -5.57
N ARG A 145 -24.46 0.59 -5.01
CA ARG A 145 -23.82 0.60 -3.68
C ARG A 145 -24.75 0.08 -2.56
N SER A 146 -26.04 0.41 -2.60
CA SER A 146 -27.02 -0.01 -1.59
C SER A 146 -27.36 -1.49 -1.61
N THR A 147 -27.05 -2.19 -2.68
CA THR A 147 -27.30 -3.64 -2.82
C THR A 147 -26.06 -4.48 -2.46
N MET A 148 -24.90 -3.84 -2.25
CA MET A 148 -23.66 -4.54 -1.90
C MET A 148 -23.63 -4.88 -0.41
N GLU A 149 -23.16 -6.07 -0.07
CA GLU A 149 -23.01 -6.53 1.31
C GLU A 149 -22.08 -5.63 2.14
N ASN A 150 -20.94 -5.28 1.56
CA ASN A 150 -19.94 -4.39 2.17
C ASN A 150 -19.15 -3.68 1.05
N PHE A 151 -18.13 -2.89 1.43
CA PHE A 151 -17.27 -2.18 0.47
C PHE A 151 -15.80 -2.52 0.72
N LYS A 152 -15.50 -3.77 1.04
CA LYS A 152 -14.14 -4.30 1.14
C LYS A 152 -13.57 -4.55 -0.25
N LEU A 153 -12.25 -4.58 -0.37
CA LEU A 153 -11.49 -4.76 -1.62
C LEU A 153 -12.08 -5.89 -2.50
N MET A 154 -12.24 -7.08 -1.93
CA MET A 154 -12.76 -8.24 -2.65
C MET A 154 -14.20 -8.08 -3.15
N THR A 155 -15.08 -7.53 -2.31
CA THR A 155 -16.49 -7.32 -2.69
C THR A 155 -16.58 -6.34 -3.84
N VAL A 156 -15.76 -5.29 -3.81
CA VAL A 156 -15.69 -4.29 -4.88
C VAL A 156 -15.06 -4.89 -6.14
N ALA A 157 -13.99 -5.66 -6.03
CA ALA A 157 -13.36 -6.32 -7.17
C ALA A 157 -14.32 -7.29 -7.87
N LYS A 158 -15.07 -8.12 -7.12
CA LYS A 158 -16.14 -8.98 -7.64
C LYS A 158 -17.21 -8.16 -8.38
N GLN A 159 -17.64 -7.05 -7.81
CA GLN A 159 -18.67 -6.18 -8.41
C GLN A 159 -18.18 -5.50 -9.69
N LEU A 160 -16.87 -5.27 -9.83
CA LEU A 160 -16.24 -4.77 -11.05
C LEU A 160 -16.00 -5.86 -12.12
N GLY A 161 -16.37 -7.12 -11.84
CA GLY A 161 -16.21 -8.24 -12.76
C GLY A 161 -14.80 -8.86 -12.77
N ILE A 162 -13.99 -8.58 -11.74
CA ILE A 162 -12.67 -9.21 -11.58
C ILE A 162 -12.87 -10.60 -10.98
N GLU A 163 -12.30 -11.62 -11.63
CA GLU A 163 -12.31 -12.99 -11.11
C GLU A 163 -11.47 -13.08 -9.84
N ILE A 164 -12.05 -13.67 -8.79
CA ILE A 164 -11.40 -13.80 -7.48
C ILE A 164 -11.00 -15.26 -7.25
N ASP A 165 -9.72 -15.47 -6.97
CA ASP A 165 -9.19 -16.74 -6.46
C ASP A 165 -9.26 -16.74 -4.93
N GLU A 166 -10.30 -17.38 -4.39
CA GLU A 166 -10.54 -17.40 -2.93
C GLU A 166 -9.43 -18.11 -2.14
N SER A 167 -8.60 -18.94 -2.79
CA SER A 167 -7.47 -19.61 -2.13
C SER A 167 -6.29 -18.68 -1.84
N LYS A 168 -6.26 -17.50 -2.45
CA LYS A 168 -5.18 -16.49 -2.32
C LYS A 168 -5.56 -15.29 -1.46
N LEU A 169 -6.69 -15.38 -0.77
CA LEU A 169 -7.17 -14.30 0.09
C LEU A 169 -6.17 -14.02 1.22
N HIS A 170 -5.94 -12.74 1.51
CA HIS A 170 -4.96 -12.26 2.48
C HIS A 170 -3.48 -12.51 2.11
N ASP A 171 -3.21 -12.83 0.84
CA ASP A 171 -1.89 -12.71 0.27
C ASP A 171 -1.70 -11.27 -0.24
N ALA A 172 -0.75 -10.55 0.34
CA ALA A 172 -0.50 -9.15 -0.03
C ALA A 172 -0.16 -8.97 -1.52
N SER A 173 0.46 -9.96 -2.16
CA SER A 173 0.71 -9.93 -3.61
C SER A 173 -0.58 -10.05 -4.40
N TYR A 174 -1.54 -10.82 -3.89
CA TYR A 174 -2.83 -10.97 -4.53
C TYR A 174 -3.71 -9.73 -4.38
N ASP A 175 -3.69 -9.10 -3.22
CA ASP A 175 -4.41 -7.84 -2.98
C ASP A 175 -3.85 -6.72 -3.87
N ASN A 176 -2.53 -6.68 -4.08
CA ASN A 176 -1.91 -5.77 -5.06
C ASN A 176 -2.36 -6.07 -6.50
N TYR A 177 -2.44 -7.35 -6.89
CA TYR A 177 -2.97 -7.72 -8.20
C TYR A 177 -4.41 -7.21 -8.39
N LEU A 178 -5.28 -7.39 -7.40
CA LEU A 178 -6.64 -6.86 -7.44
C LEU A 178 -6.67 -5.34 -7.58
N CYS A 179 -5.81 -4.63 -6.86
CA CYS A 179 -5.68 -3.17 -6.97
C CYS A 179 -5.25 -2.74 -8.39
N ILE A 180 -4.30 -3.45 -9.03
CA ILE A 180 -3.88 -3.18 -10.41
C ILE A 180 -5.05 -3.37 -11.39
N GLU A 181 -5.78 -4.48 -11.29
CA GLU A 181 -6.93 -4.73 -12.16
C GLU A 181 -8.07 -3.71 -11.94
N MET A 182 -8.33 -3.36 -10.68
CA MET A 182 -9.29 -2.30 -10.36
C MET A 182 -8.86 -0.95 -10.95
N TYR A 183 -7.57 -0.59 -10.84
CA TYR A 183 -7.06 0.65 -11.43
C TYR A 183 -7.31 0.70 -12.94
N LYS A 184 -7.01 -0.38 -13.66
CA LYS A 184 -7.25 -0.47 -15.12
C LYS A 184 -8.71 -0.27 -15.51
N ILE A 185 -9.65 -0.64 -14.65
CA ILE A 185 -11.09 -0.47 -14.89
C ILE A 185 -11.54 0.95 -14.53
N LEU A 186 -11.11 1.46 -13.38
CA LEU A 186 -11.62 2.69 -12.77
C LEU A 186 -10.95 3.97 -13.31
N SER A 187 -9.79 3.85 -13.98
CA SER A 187 -9.04 4.99 -14.56
C SER A 187 -9.39 5.32 -16.02
N LYS A 188 -10.38 4.63 -16.59
CA LYS A 188 -10.84 4.84 -17.98
C LYS A 188 -11.85 5.98 -18.12
#